data_247ac5e88982711df0a7ab85ccfdcfc7
#
_entry.id   247ac5e88982711df0a7ab85ccfdcfc7
#
_cell.length_a   1.000
_cell.length_b   1.000
_cell.length_c   1.000
_cell.angle_alpha   90.00
_cell.angle_beta   90.00
_cell.angle_gamma   90.00
#
_symmetry.space_group_name_H-M   'P 1'
#
loop_
_entity.id
_entity.type
_entity.pdbx_description
1 polymer ?
#
loop_
_entity_poly.entity_id
_entity_poly.type
_entity_poly.pdbx_seq_one_letter_code
_entity_poly.pdbx_strand_id
1 'polypeptide(L)'
;MTEDPSRRFPNFAWSWPEGGRLLLLHAALNPDKTAARRALADWFAQNDLDDAAFPEHRLLAAITTRFGRSLEGMAEYPRLIGLHRLHWTQSRLAVAANLPALQAFVDAGLKVVLLKGAARIALDPSEQKSRTAFDLDLLLPDGDFETAVGILTSQGWQSTRGESALGLRARVSSVRARNFKMGRFGDIDLHRCAYQYVHASEHDDARLLIDAQPATYYDVPVFVPTVEERLVMAMGHGAWDGHHHSDWLVDIASMLEREVVDWDKLHKIAVGRHLGGPVAIALSFLSQKLNLPIQHDDLKRFGAHKSLARIRDVPALILARDTETLSDLQRRMRGVVHQMYRLRRSGRDKSHDTKLVRARTRATALPDDGPKTYSHVAEQSASSSAGRWALTAKLLIKTPAVRRRIELELNAPDRNLCHIQALHFYKRAGTQLIFFSTQLDLTEADFPVTLASLPSKYVEARPDAPERLKYDKLPFTVLSLTLVKTG
;
A
#
# COMPACT_ATOMS: atom_id res chain seq x y z
N MET A 1 12.31 -21.44 30.04
CA MET A 1 11.31 -21.45 28.94
C MET A 1 10.69 -20.07 28.89
N THR A 2 11.00 -19.29 27.88
CA THR A 2 10.34 -18.00 27.66
C THR A 2 8.96 -18.31 27.13
N GLU A 3 7.92 -17.79 27.78
CA GLU A 3 6.57 -17.85 27.24
C GLU A 3 6.55 -17.19 25.85
N ASP A 4 6.05 -17.90 24.86
CA ASP A 4 5.84 -17.40 23.51
C ASP A 4 4.95 -16.13 23.53
N PRO A 5 5.46 -14.95 23.18
CA PRO A 5 4.66 -13.72 23.20
C PRO A 5 3.44 -13.79 22.29
N SER A 6 3.43 -14.66 21.26
CA SER A 6 2.28 -14.86 20.37
C SER A 6 1.07 -15.47 21.09
N ARG A 7 1.30 -16.15 22.21
CA ARG A 7 0.23 -16.71 23.06
C ARG A 7 -0.37 -15.69 24.03
N ARG A 8 0.29 -14.55 24.20
CA ARG A 8 -0.24 -13.46 25.03
C ARG A 8 -1.22 -12.64 24.19
N PHE A 9 -2.23 -12.09 24.86
CA PHE A 9 -3.20 -11.21 24.18
C PHE A 9 -2.51 -9.94 23.63
N PRO A 10 -2.89 -9.54 22.41
CA PRO A 10 -3.71 -10.26 21.45
C PRO A 10 -2.88 -11.32 20.70
N ASN A 11 -3.50 -12.45 20.37
CA ASN A 11 -2.85 -13.55 19.66
C ASN A 11 -2.83 -13.25 18.15
N PHE A 12 -1.64 -13.28 17.54
CA PHE A 12 -1.42 -13.09 16.10
C PHE A 12 -1.20 -14.41 15.34
N ALA A 13 -1.43 -15.56 15.97
CA ALA A 13 -1.20 -16.85 15.32
C ALA A 13 -1.88 -16.97 13.95
N TRP A 14 -2.99 -16.28 13.76
CA TRP A 14 -3.71 -16.21 12.49
C TRP A 14 -2.93 -15.53 11.34
N SER A 15 -1.90 -14.73 11.64
CA SER A 15 -1.04 -14.09 10.64
C SER A 15 0.23 -14.86 10.33
N TRP A 16 0.46 -15.97 11.03
CA TRP A 16 1.65 -16.76 10.87
C TRP A 16 1.49 -17.77 9.73
N PRO A 17 2.57 -17.95 8.94
CA PRO A 17 2.59 -19.01 7.94
C PRO A 17 2.53 -20.39 8.61
N GLU A 18 1.67 -21.23 8.09
CA GLU A 18 1.53 -22.65 8.49
C GLU A 18 1.66 -23.58 7.28
N GLY A 19 1.67 -24.88 7.50
CA GLY A 19 1.67 -25.89 6.44
C GLY A 19 2.85 -25.74 5.46
N GLY A 20 2.56 -25.83 4.17
CA GLY A 20 3.58 -25.75 3.12
C GLY A 20 4.41 -24.48 3.15
N ARG A 21 3.82 -23.33 3.48
CA ARG A 21 4.54 -22.08 3.58
C ARG A 21 5.55 -22.06 4.73
N LEU A 22 5.22 -22.70 5.85
CA LEU A 22 6.16 -22.86 6.96
C LEU A 22 7.34 -23.74 6.56
N LEU A 23 7.12 -24.83 5.79
CA LEU A 23 8.19 -25.64 5.24
C LEU A 23 9.13 -24.83 4.35
N LEU A 24 8.60 -24.00 3.46
CA LEU A 24 9.42 -23.09 2.64
C LEU A 24 10.20 -22.08 3.47
N LEU A 25 9.63 -21.55 4.56
CA LEU A 25 10.37 -20.66 5.47
C LEU A 25 11.49 -21.39 6.19
N HIS A 26 11.27 -22.63 6.64
CA HIS A 26 12.36 -23.46 7.18
C HIS A 26 13.45 -23.70 6.14
N ALA A 27 13.08 -23.99 4.89
CA ALA A 27 14.04 -24.16 3.81
C ALA A 27 14.82 -22.87 3.53
N ALA A 28 14.16 -21.71 3.59
CA ALA A 28 14.79 -20.41 3.34
C ALA A 28 15.69 -19.96 4.49
N LEU A 29 15.34 -20.22 5.75
CA LEU A 29 15.88 -19.50 6.90
C LEU A 29 16.60 -20.39 7.95
N ASN A 30 16.28 -21.68 8.05
CA ASN A 30 16.90 -22.52 9.07
C ASN A 30 18.42 -22.53 8.93
N PRO A 31 19.20 -22.18 9.99
CA PRO A 31 20.67 -22.21 9.95
C PRO A 31 21.25 -23.59 9.63
N ASP A 32 20.60 -24.68 10.08
CA ASP A 32 20.95 -26.03 9.71
C ASP A 32 20.53 -26.32 8.26
N LYS A 33 21.54 -26.32 7.37
CA LYS A 33 21.35 -26.57 5.93
C LYS A 33 20.75 -27.93 5.62
N THR A 34 21.01 -28.94 6.44
CA THR A 34 20.45 -30.30 6.27
C THR A 34 18.95 -30.31 6.58
N ALA A 35 18.59 -29.73 7.71
CA ALA A 35 17.18 -29.56 8.09
C ALA A 35 16.42 -28.68 7.07
N ALA A 36 17.05 -27.61 6.58
CA ALA A 36 16.48 -26.74 5.56
C ALA A 36 16.20 -27.46 4.23
N ARG A 37 17.15 -28.31 3.78
CA ARG A 37 16.92 -29.13 2.56
C ARG A 37 15.86 -30.18 2.76
N ARG A 38 15.79 -30.80 3.94
CA ARG A 38 14.69 -31.73 4.25
C ARG A 38 13.34 -31.02 4.16
N ALA A 39 13.21 -29.84 4.75
CA ALA A 39 11.99 -29.05 4.67
C ALA A 39 11.57 -28.71 3.22
N LEU A 40 12.53 -28.44 2.33
CA LEU A 40 12.26 -28.26 0.90
C LEU A 40 11.77 -29.55 0.25
N ALA A 41 12.41 -30.69 0.54
CA ALA A 41 11.97 -31.99 0.02
C ALA A 41 10.58 -32.37 0.53
N ASP A 42 10.30 -32.13 1.81
CA ASP A 42 8.96 -32.36 2.42
C ASP A 42 7.89 -31.47 1.78
N TRP A 43 8.26 -30.25 1.36
CA TRP A 43 7.33 -29.38 0.63
C TRP A 43 7.00 -29.96 -0.75
N PHE A 44 8.00 -30.38 -1.52
CA PHE A 44 7.79 -31.00 -2.85
C PHE A 44 7.06 -32.35 -2.77
N ALA A 45 7.18 -33.09 -1.68
CA ALA A 45 6.42 -34.33 -1.46
C ALA A 45 4.90 -34.08 -1.31
N GLN A 46 4.50 -32.85 -0.99
CA GLN A 46 3.11 -32.49 -0.70
C GLN A 46 2.52 -31.48 -1.71
N ASN A 47 3.36 -30.82 -2.50
CA ASN A 47 2.95 -29.71 -3.37
C ASN A 47 3.63 -29.82 -4.75
N ASP A 48 2.93 -29.38 -5.79
CA ASP A 48 3.52 -29.18 -7.10
C ASP A 48 3.92 -27.72 -7.30
N LEU A 49 5.03 -27.50 -8.00
CA LEU A 49 5.51 -26.15 -8.33
C LEU A 49 4.52 -25.39 -9.23
N ASP A 50 3.79 -26.10 -10.10
CA ASP A 50 2.83 -25.48 -11.02
C ASP A 50 1.58 -24.96 -10.30
N ASP A 51 1.26 -25.53 -9.14
CA ASP A 51 0.16 -25.10 -8.27
C ASP A 51 0.58 -24.07 -7.23
N ALA A 52 1.90 -23.77 -7.13
CA ALA A 52 2.42 -22.85 -6.14
C ALA A 52 1.91 -21.43 -6.40
N ALA A 53 1.44 -20.78 -5.33
CA ALA A 53 1.00 -19.40 -5.40
C ALA A 53 2.20 -18.42 -5.44
N PHE A 54 1.95 -17.19 -5.89
CA PHE A 54 2.98 -16.16 -6.00
C PHE A 54 3.80 -15.94 -4.70
N PRO A 55 3.22 -15.97 -3.48
CA PRO A 55 4.00 -15.87 -2.24
C PRO A 55 5.01 -17.02 -2.05
N GLU A 56 4.67 -18.22 -2.50
CA GLU A 56 5.55 -19.39 -2.47
C GLU A 56 6.66 -19.27 -3.50
N HIS A 57 6.36 -18.77 -4.70
CA HIS A 57 7.38 -18.45 -5.71
C HIS A 57 8.48 -17.53 -5.17
N ARG A 58 8.11 -16.53 -4.37
CA ARG A 58 9.08 -15.59 -3.76
C ARG A 58 9.99 -16.31 -2.77
N LEU A 59 9.48 -17.23 -1.95
CA LEU A 59 10.27 -18.05 -1.05
C LEU A 59 11.15 -19.04 -1.81
N LEU A 60 10.63 -19.68 -2.84
CA LEU A 60 11.38 -20.60 -3.71
C LEU A 60 12.53 -19.88 -4.42
N ALA A 61 12.36 -18.63 -4.83
CA ALA A 61 13.43 -17.81 -5.40
C ALA A 61 14.56 -17.55 -4.37
N ALA A 62 14.20 -17.23 -3.12
CA ALA A 62 15.16 -17.05 -2.03
C ALA A 62 15.91 -18.36 -1.71
N ILE A 63 15.19 -19.48 -1.66
CA ILE A 63 15.77 -20.82 -1.44
C ILE A 63 16.73 -21.18 -2.58
N THR A 64 16.31 -20.94 -3.83
CA THR A 64 17.17 -21.22 -5.01
C THR A 64 18.43 -20.38 -4.99
N THR A 65 18.35 -19.12 -4.55
CA THR A 65 19.55 -18.29 -4.36
C THR A 65 20.44 -18.82 -3.25
N ARG A 66 19.87 -19.23 -2.11
CA ARG A 66 20.57 -19.75 -0.93
C ARG A 66 21.38 -21.01 -1.23
N PHE A 67 20.78 -21.95 -1.93
CA PHE A 67 21.36 -23.27 -2.16
C PHE A 67 22.09 -23.41 -3.50
N GLY A 68 21.65 -22.68 -4.52
CA GLY A 68 22.25 -22.69 -5.85
C GLY A 68 22.40 -24.11 -6.40
N ARG A 69 23.60 -24.41 -6.93
CA ARG A 69 23.91 -25.72 -7.53
C ARG A 69 23.84 -26.90 -6.55
N SER A 70 23.82 -26.64 -5.26
CA SER A 70 23.71 -27.73 -4.29
C SER A 70 22.34 -28.45 -4.33
N LEU A 71 21.38 -27.94 -5.12
CA LEU A 71 20.08 -28.57 -5.41
C LEU A 71 20.09 -29.43 -6.71
N GLU A 72 21.19 -29.51 -7.45
CA GLU A 72 21.27 -30.21 -8.76
C GLU A 72 20.81 -31.68 -8.71
N GLY A 73 20.91 -32.34 -7.52
CA GLY A 73 20.43 -33.71 -7.35
C GLY A 73 18.90 -33.85 -7.17
N MET A 74 18.15 -32.75 -7.09
CA MET A 74 16.68 -32.77 -6.97
C MET A 74 16.05 -32.80 -8.36
N ALA A 75 14.98 -33.57 -8.54
CA ALA A 75 14.23 -33.65 -9.80
C ALA A 75 13.67 -32.30 -10.23
N GLU A 76 13.28 -31.47 -9.28
CA GLU A 76 12.65 -30.16 -9.48
C GLU A 76 13.66 -29.04 -9.77
N TYR A 77 14.96 -29.29 -9.64
CA TYR A 77 15.99 -28.26 -9.80
C TYR A 77 15.91 -27.48 -11.10
N PRO A 78 15.71 -28.09 -12.30
CA PRO A 78 15.57 -27.33 -13.54
C PRO A 78 14.41 -26.37 -13.53
N ARG A 79 13.26 -26.76 -12.93
CA ARG A 79 12.06 -25.94 -12.80
C ARG A 79 12.28 -24.77 -11.81
N LEU A 80 12.98 -25.04 -10.68
CA LEU A 80 13.36 -24.00 -9.72
C LEU A 80 14.27 -22.94 -10.37
N ILE A 81 15.26 -23.35 -11.15
CA ILE A 81 16.12 -22.43 -11.89
C ILE A 81 15.32 -21.63 -12.92
N GLY A 82 14.39 -22.27 -13.62
CA GLY A 82 13.48 -21.61 -14.55
C GLY A 82 12.65 -20.51 -13.85
N LEU A 83 12.01 -20.84 -12.74
CA LEU A 83 11.23 -19.92 -11.91
C LEU A 83 12.09 -18.76 -11.40
N HIS A 84 13.27 -19.05 -10.86
CA HIS A 84 14.19 -18.03 -10.36
C HIS A 84 14.62 -17.05 -11.48
N ARG A 85 14.96 -17.56 -12.67
CA ARG A 85 15.32 -16.74 -13.84
C ARG A 85 14.15 -15.87 -14.30
N LEU A 86 12.93 -16.41 -14.32
CA LEU A 86 11.73 -15.66 -14.66
C LEU A 86 11.55 -14.46 -13.74
N HIS A 87 11.55 -14.69 -12.44
CA HIS A 87 11.36 -13.62 -11.44
C HIS A 87 12.49 -12.59 -11.46
N TRP A 88 13.74 -13.05 -11.59
CA TRP A 88 14.88 -12.15 -11.73
C TRP A 88 14.77 -11.26 -12.96
N THR A 89 14.40 -11.84 -14.12
CA THR A 89 14.22 -11.08 -15.37
C THR A 89 13.11 -10.04 -15.22
N GLN A 90 11.97 -10.42 -14.66
CA GLN A 90 10.86 -9.49 -14.40
C GLN A 90 11.27 -8.35 -13.47
N SER A 91 12.00 -8.66 -12.39
CA SER A 91 12.53 -7.67 -11.47
C SER A 91 13.52 -6.71 -12.17
N ARG A 92 14.39 -7.21 -13.07
CA ARG A 92 15.30 -6.38 -13.88
C ARG A 92 14.54 -5.45 -14.83
N LEU A 93 13.48 -5.92 -15.44
CA LEU A 93 12.63 -5.11 -16.32
C LEU A 93 11.89 -4.03 -15.53
N ALA A 94 11.42 -4.35 -14.32
CA ALA A 94 10.81 -3.36 -13.43
C ALA A 94 11.81 -2.27 -13.01
N VAL A 95 13.04 -2.65 -12.63
CA VAL A 95 14.12 -1.69 -12.35
C VAL A 95 14.35 -0.78 -13.54
N ALA A 96 14.56 -1.35 -14.74
CA ALA A 96 14.84 -0.56 -15.94
C ALA A 96 13.70 0.41 -16.29
N ALA A 97 12.45 0.03 -16.01
CA ALA A 97 11.29 0.89 -16.24
C ALA A 97 11.18 2.04 -15.22
N ASN A 98 11.63 1.81 -13.97
CA ASN A 98 11.50 2.79 -12.88
C ASN A 98 12.68 3.77 -12.79
N LEU A 99 13.88 3.36 -13.22
CA LEU A 99 15.11 4.17 -13.10
C LEU A 99 15.01 5.57 -13.71
N PRO A 100 14.43 5.81 -14.90
CA PRO A 100 14.32 7.15 -15.46
C PRO A 100 13.55 8.12 -14.57
N ALA A 101 12.48 7.66 -13.92
CA ALA A 101 11.71 8.47 -12.98
C ALA A 101 12.50 8.76 -11.69
N LEU A 102 13.19 7.75 -11.17
CA LEU A 102 14.07 7.92 -10.00
C LEU A 102 15.18 8.94 -10.29
N GLN A 103 15.84 8.84 -11.45
CA GLN A 103 16.86 9.81 -11.87
C GLN A 103 16.28 11.22 -11.97
N ALA A 104 15.10 11.37 -12.55
CA ALA A 104 14.44 12.68 -12.68
C ALA A 104 14.11 13.32 -11.30
N PHE A 105 13.80 12.51 -10.30
CA PHE A 105 13.62 13.02 -8.93
C PHE A 105 14.94 13.55 -8.36
N VAL A 106 16.02 12.81 -8.54
CA VAL A 106 17.34 13.23 -8.06
C VAL A 106 17.83 14.47 -8.81
N ASP A 107 17.65 14.53 -10.13
CA ASP A 107 18.01 15.70 -10.96
C ASP A 107 17.21 16.96 -10.56
N ALA A 108 15.99 16.78 -10.08
CA ALA A 108 15.17 17.84 -9.52
C ALA A 108 15.56 18.24 -8.07
N GLY A 109 16.60 17.63 -7.51
CA GLY A 109 17.10 17.91 -6.16
C GLY A 109 16.23 17.32 -5.03
N LEU A 110 15.34 16.37 -5.32
CA LEU A 110 14.50 15.75 -4.31
C LEU A 110 15.29 14.76 -3.45
N LYS A 111 15.05 14.77 -2.14
CA LYS A 111 15.61 13.78 -1.23
C LYS A 111 14.81 12.47 -1.30
N VAL A 112 15.26 11.52 -2.09
CA VAL A 112 14.57 10.23 -2.28
C VAL A 112 15.07 9.19 -1.29
N VAL A 113 14.18 8.65 -0.46
CA VAL A 113 14.46 7.55 0.46
C VAL A 113 13.79 6.29 -0.05
N LEU A 114 14.59 5.28 -0.40
CA LEU A 114 14.06 3.97 -0.82
C LEU A 114 13.56 3.17 0.37
N LEU A 115 12.46 2.49 0.19
CA LEU A 115 11.85 1.65 1.22
C LEU A 115 11.89 0.17 0.83
N LYS A 116 11.61 -0.72 1.78
CA LYS A 116 11.38 -2.16 1.58
C LYS A 116 12.47 -2.86 0.73
N GLY A 117 12.05 -3.59 -0.33
CA GLY A 117 12.93 -4.35 -1.20
C GLY A 117 13.94 -3.49 -1.96
N ALA A 118 13.54 -2.28 -2.39
CA ALA A 118 14.43 -1.36 -3.08
C ALA A 118 15.56 -0.86 -2.18
N ALA A 119 15.29 -0.59 -0.89
CA ALA A 119 16.32 -0.20 0.08
C ALA A 119 17.38 -1.30 0.26
N ARG A 120 16.98 -2.58 0.31
CA ARG A 120 17.92 -3.71 0.40
C ARG A 120 18.83 -3.81 -0.83
N ILE A 121 18.24 -3.68 -2.02
CA ILE A 121 18.99 -3.73 -3.29
C ILE A 121 19.96 -2.56 -3.40
N ALA A 122 19.60 -1.37 -2.89
CA ALA A 122 20.48 -0.21 -2.86
C ALA A 122 21.71 -0.40 -1.94
N LEU A 123 21.56 -1.18 -0.86
CA LEU A 123 22.65 -1.51 0.06
C LEU A 123 23.49 -2.68 -0.44
N ASP A 124 22.86 -3.68 -1.06
CA ASP A 124 23.52 -4.84 -1.65
C ASP A 124 22.80 -5.28 -2.93
N PRO A 125 23.33 -4.94 -4.12
CA PRO A 125 22.73 -5.31 -5.40
C PRO A 125 22.56 -6.83 -5.60
N SER A 126 23.33 -7.66 -4.88
CA SER A 126 23.20 -9.11 -4.95
C SER A 126 21.87 -9.62 -4.39
N GLU A 127 21.24 -8.86 -3.50
CA GLU A 127 19.94 -9.15 -2.90
C GLU A 127 18.80 -9.24 -3.94
N GLN A 128 18.95 -8.63 -5.10
CA GLN A 128 17.96 -8.74 -6.16
C GLN A 128 17.75 -10.18 -6.65
N LYS A 129 18.72 -11.07 -6.44
CA LYS A 129 18.61 -12.49 -6.80
C LYS A 129 17.70 -13.25 -5.83
N SER A 130 17.76 -12.91 -4.55
CA SER A 130 16.97 -13.54 -3.50
C SER A 130 15.60 -12.86 -3.29
N ARG A 131 15.55 -11.57 -3.59
CA ARG A 131 14.39 -10.71 -3.36
C ARG A 131 13.91 -10.10 -4.64
N THR A 132 12.87 -10.68 -5.22
CA THR A 132 12.23 -10.10 -6.41
C THR A 132 11.47 -8.83 -6.01
N ALA A 133 11.88 -7.68 -6.54
CA ALA A 133 11.19 -6.41 -6.40
C ALA A 133 10.53 -6.06 -7.74
N PHE A 134 9.22 -5.84 -7.73
CA PHE A 134 8.44 -5.49 -8.92
C PHE A 134 7.96 -4.05 -8.89
N ASP A 135 8.00 -3.43 -7.72
CA ASP A 135 7.64 -2.05 -7.45
C ASP A 135 8.83 -1.29 -6.85
N LEU A 136 8.79 0.01 -6.95
CA LEU A 136 9.75 0.92 -6.36
C LEU A 136 9.04 1.77 -5.31
N ASP A 137 9.19 1.39 -4.04
CA ASP A 137 8.66 2.16 -2.91
C ASP A 137 9.58 3.34 -2.59
N LEU A 138 9.09 4.56 -2.70
CA LEU A 138 9.83 5.80 -2.48
C LEU A 138 9.18 6.64 -1.39
N LEU A 139 9.95 7.11 -0.42
CA LEU A 139 9.51 8.10 0.57
C LEU A 139 10.16 9.45 0.25
N LEU A 140 9.35 10.49 0.24
CA LEU A 140 9.78 11.87 0.06
C LEU A 140 9.34 12.73 1.25
N PRO A 141 10.06 13.84 1.52
CA PRO A 141 9.55 14.89 2.39
C PRO A 141 8.18 15.40 1.91
N ASP A 142 7.33 15.82 2.85
CA ASP A 142 5.98 16.30 2.53
C ASP A 142 5.99 17.41 1.47
N GLY A 143 6.95 18.35 1.54
CA GLY A 143 7.09 19.46 0.58
C GLY A 143 7.45 19.03 -0.85
N ASP A 144 8.07 17.86 -1.01
CA ASP A 144 8.57 17.37 -2.30
C ASP A 144 7.56 16.49 -3.04
N PHE A 145 6.54 16.00 -2.33
CA PHE A 145 5.59 15.04 -2.87
C PHE A 145 4.81 15.58 -4.09
N GLU A 146 4.41 16.84 -4.06
CA GLU A 146 3.70 17.48 -5.20
C GLU A 146 4.60 17.61 -6.42
N THR A 147 5.86 18.00 -6.22
CA THR A 147 6.87 18.08 -7.29
C THR A 147 7.09 16.73 -7.94
N ALA A 148 7.22 15.66 -7.12
CA ALA A 148 7.38 14.30 -7.63
C ALA A 148 6.16 13.83 -8.42
N VAL A 149 4.94 14.12 -7.97
CA VAL A 149 3.71 13.86 -8.73
C VAL A 149 3.73 14.59 -10.07
N GLY A 150 4.18 15.85 -10.09
CA GLY A 150 4.35 16.63 -11.32
C GLY A 150 5.32 15.97 -12.31
N ILE A 151 6.48 15.54 -11.83
CA ILE A 151 7.49 14.83 -12.63
C ILE A 151 6.90 13.53 -13.22
N LEU A 152 6.28 12.68 -12.39
CA LEU A 152 5.68 11.44 -12.86
C LEU A 152 4.61 11.67 -13.93
N THR A 153 3.71 12.61 -13.68
CA THR A 153 2.63 12.90 -14.65
C THR A 153 3.14 13.48 -15.96
N SER A 154 4.17 14.32 -15.94
CA SER A 154 4.80 14.87 -17.15
C SER A 154 5.51 13.80 -17.99
N GLN A 155 6.02 12.74 -17.36
CA GLN A 155 6.63 11.58 -18.03
C GLN A 155 5.60 10.54 -18.50
N GLY A 156 4.31 10.77 -18.30
CA GLY A 156 3.26 9.86 -18.74
C GLY A 156 2.87 8.77 -17.73
N TRP A 157 3.40 8.83 -16.50
CA TRP A 157 2.96 7.93 -15.42
C TRP A 157 1.52 8.22 -15.03
N GLN A 158 0.76 7.18 -14.77
CA GLN A 158 -0.64 7.29 -14.39
C GLN A 158 -0.85 6.76 -12.98
N SER A 159 -1.63 7.49 -12.17
CA SER A 159 -2.09 6.96 -10.89
C SER A 159 -2.92 5.69 -11.13
N THR A 160 -2.66 4.64 -10.35
CA THR A 160 -3.44 3.39 -10.41
C THR A 160 -4.92 3.60 -10.08
N ARG A 161 -5.26 4.73 -9.45
CA ARG A 161 -6.66 5.14 -9.22
C ARG A 161 -7.22 5.98 -10.36
N GLY A 162 -6.40 6.30 -11.37
CA GLY A 162 -6.78 7.11 -12.52
C GLY A 162 -7.19 8.55 -12.18
N GLU A 163 -6.73 9.04 -11.03
CA GLU A 163 -6.94 10.44 -10.64
C GLU A 163 -6.27 11.36 -11.65
N SER A 164 -6.87 12.51 -11.88
CA SER A 164 -6.24 13.57 -12.67
C SER A 164 -5.04 14.16 -11.90
N ALA A 165 -4.10 14.78 -12.61
CA ALA A 165 -2.98 15.48 -11.99
C ALA A 165 -3.47 16.59 -11.03
N LEU A 166 -4.53 17.29 -11.39
CA LEU A 166 -5.17 18.32 -10.55
C LEU A 166 -5.74 17.72 -9.26
N GLY A 167 -6.48 16.62 -9.38
CA GLY A 167 -7.06 15.93 -8.23
C GLY A 167 -6.01 15.33 -7.30
N LEU A 168 -4.88 14.84 -7.85
CA LEU A 168 -3.74 14.37 -7.06
C LEU A 168 -3.11 15.51 -6.26
N ARG A 169 -2.78 16.63 -6.92
CA ARG A 169 -2.21 17.81 -6.27
C ARG A 169 -3.10 18.35 -5.15
N ALA A 170 -4.39 18.49 -5.43
CA ALA A 170 -5.34 18.99 -4.46
C ALA A 170 -5.51 18.11 -3.20
N ARG A 171 -5.11 16.82 -3.26
CA ARG A 171 -5.26 15.85 -2.17
C ARG A 171 -3.92 15.35 -1.61
N VAL A 172 -2.83 15.95 -1.99
CA VAL A 172 -1.48 15.56 -1.54
C VAL A 172 -1.43 15.41 -0.02
N SER A 173 -1.91 16.39 0.73
CA SER A 173 -1.90 16.38 2.19
C SER A 173 -2.72 15.25 2.82
N SER A 174 -3.74 14.75 2.12
CA SER A 174 -4.64 13.69 2.61
C SER A 174 -4.21 12.28 2.17
N VAL A 175 -3.14 12.14 1.41
CA VAL A 175 -2.67 10.87 0.84
C VAL A 175 -1.44 10.38 1.58
N ARG A 176 -1.44 9.13 2.06
CA ARG A 176 -0.26 8.48 2.64
C ARG A 176 0.73 8.06 1.56
N ALA A 177 0.23 7.42 0.55
CA ALA A 177 1.00 6.92 -0.58
C ALA A 177 0.12 6.83 -1.83
N ARG A 178 0.76 6.84 -2.99
CA ARG A 178 0.08 6.69 -4.26
C ARG A 178 0.92 5.88 -5.24
N ASN A 179 0.32 4.79 -5.76
CA ASN A 179 0.94 3.99 -6.79
C ASN A 179 0.76 4.62 -8.17
N PHE A 180 1.83 4.63 -8.93
CA PHE A 180 1.87 5.04 -10.32
C PHE A 180 2.32 3.87 -11.20
N LYS A 181 1.75 3.78 -12.39
CA LYS A 181 2.08 2.78 -13.39
C LYS A 181 2.47 3.43 -14.71
N MET A 182 3.44 2.82 -15.38
CA MET A 182 3.83 3.16 -16.74
C MET A 182 4.19 1.89 -17.53
N GLY A 183 3.51 1.68 -18.66
CA GLY A 183 3.70 0.48 -19.45
C GLY A 183 3.42 -0.81 -18.64
N ARG A 184 4.15 -1.88 -18.99
CA ARG A 184 3.96 -3.21 -18.38
C ARG A 184 4.69 -3.37 -17.04
N PHE A 185 5.86 -2.72 -16.89
CA PHE A 185 6.79 -2.99 -15.80
C PHE A 185 7.02 -1.78 -14.88
N GLY A 186 6.63 -0.59 -15.30
CA GLY A 186 6.74 0.61 -14.45
C GLY A 186 5.73 0.56 -13.31
N ASP A 187 6.24 0.55 -12.06
CA ASP A 187 5.45 0.53 -10.83
C ASP A 187 6.18 1.30 -9.72
N ILE A 188 5.67 2.47 -9.39
CA ILE A 188 6.21 3.32 -8.33
C ILE A 188 5.15 3.53 -7.27
N ASP A 189 5.43 3.15 -6.02
CA ASP A 189 4.62 3.52 -4.85
C ASP A 189 5.27 4.72 -4.15
N LEU A 190 4.75 5.90 -4.47
CA LEU A 190 5.23 7.16 -3.93
C LEU A 190 4.61 7.42 -2.56
N HIS A 191 5.43 7.37 -1.51
CA HIS A 191 5.03 7.55 -0.13
C HIS A 191 5.32 8.96 0.38
N ARG A 192 4.35 9.53 1.07
CA ARG A 192 4.48 10.71 1.93
C ARG A 192 4.71 10.31 3.40
N CYS A 193 4.25 9.12 3.77
CA CYS A 193 4.46 8.53 5.09
C CYS A 193 4.92 7.09 4.93
N ALA A 194 6.04 6.76 5.55
CA ALA A 194 6.63 5.42 5.49
C ALA A 194 5.70 4.35 6.06
N TYR A 195 4.95 4.69 7.11
CA TYR A 195 4.05 3.79 7.82
C TYR A 195 2.58 4.07 7.52
N GLN A 196 1.72 3.12 7.86
CA GLN A 196 0.27 3.36 7.84
C GLN A 196 -0.08 4.49 8.82
N TYR A 197 -1.18 5.22 8.59
CA TYR A 197 -1.57 6.37 9.41
C TYR A 197 -1.64 6.08 10.91
N VAL A 198 -2.02 4.87 11.30
CA VAL A 198 -2.06 4.43 12.70
C VAL A 198 -0.68 4.40 13.36
N HIS A 199 0.37 4.21 12.57
CA HIS A 199 1.77 4.13 12.99
C HIS A 199 2.60 5.34 12.57
N ALA A 200 2.01 6.28 11.83
CA ALA A 200 2.71 7.45 11.34
C ALA A 200 2.68 8.57 12.40
N SER A 201 3.83 9.20 12.59
CA SER A 201 4.04 10.36 13.46
C SER A 201 4.87 11.37 12.67
N GLU A 202 4.47 12.63 12.64
CA GLU A 202 5.23 13.67 11.94
C GLU A 202 6.66 13.80 12.47
N HIS A 203 6.81 13.74 13.78
CA HIS A 203 8.13 13.80 14.41
C HIS A 203 9.00 12.61 14.04
N ASP A 204 8.47 11.39 14.12
CA ASP A 204 9.22 10.18 13.82
C ASP A 204 9.46 10.01 12.31
N ASP A 205 8.52 10.46 11.45
CA ASP A 205 8.71 10.44 10.00
C ASP A 205 9.77 11.47 9.57
N ALA A 206 9.80 12.67 10.17
CA ALA A 206 10.86 13.65 9.94
C ALA A 206 12.23 13.12 10.40
N ARG A 207 12.28 12.43 11.56
CA ARG A 207 13.49 11.82 12.07
C ARG A 207 14.00 10.70 11.15
N LEU A 208 13.11 9.84 10.64
CA LEU A 208 13.46 8.82 9.65
C LEU A 208 14.14 9.45 8.42
N LEU A 209 13.58 10.57 7.92
CA LEU A 209 14.16 11.29 6.78
C LEU A 209 15.53 11.90 7.11
N ILE A 210 15.72 12.42 8.34
CA ILE A 210 17.00 13.01 8.79
C ILE A 210 18.05 11.91 8.95
N ASP A 211 17.72 10.81 9.62
CA ASP A 211 18.61 9.70 9.94
C ASP A 211 18.89 8.77 8.73
N ALA A 212 18.21 8.98 7.60
CA ALA A 212 18.39 8.18 6.40
C ALA A 212 19.82 8.26 5.88
N GLN A 213 20.40 7.11 5.55
CA GLN A 213 21.79 6.93 5.15
C GLN A 213 21.94 6.99 3.63
N PRO A 214 23.04 7.56 3.09
CA PRO A 214 23.31 7.54 1.66
C PRO A 214 23.52 6.11 1.15
N ALA A 215 23.00 5.82 -0.03
CA ALA A 215 23.14 4.57 -0.75
C ALA A 215 23.13 4.82 -2.26
N THR A 216 23.33 3.78 -3.05
CA THR A 216 23.29 3.86 -4.51
C THR A 216 22.38 2.77 -5.08
N TYR A 217 21.42 3.16 -5.90
CA TYR A 217 20.51 2.23 -6.56
C TYR A 217 20.75 2.28 -8.08
N TYR A 218 21.50 1.31 -8.62
CA TYR A 218 21.89 1.26 -10.05
C TYR A 218 22.47 2.59 -10.54
N ASP A 219 23.52 3.06 -9.88
CA ASP A 219 24.24 4.31 -10.14
C ASP A 219 23.47 5.60 -9.79
N VAL A 220 22.22 5.53 -9.36
CA VAL A 220 21.45 6.68 -8.89
C VAL A 220 21.70 6.88 -7.39
N PRO A 221 22.15 8.07 -6.95
CA PRO A 221 22.34 8.37 -5.54
C PRO A 221 20.98 8.51 -4.84
N VAL A 222 20.81 7.77 -3.75
CA VAL A 222 19.56 7.70 -2.98
C VAL A 222 19.86 7.66 -1.48
N PHE A 223 18.80 7.60 -0.67
CA PHE A 223 18.93 7.35 0.75
C PHE A 223 18.14 6.08 1.12
N VAL A 224 18.51 5.47 2.26
CA VAL A 224 17.79 4.34 2.85
C VAL A 224 17.61 4.56 4.34
N PRO A 225 16.51 4.09 4.95
CA PRO A 225 16.34 4.18 6.40
C PRO A 225 17.40 3.36 7.15
N THR A 226 17.64 3.68 8.41
CA THR A 226 18.51 2.86 9.27
C THR A 226 18.01 1.42 9.39
N VAL A 227 18.86 0.49 9.77
CA VAL A 227 18.48 -0.94 9.89
C VAL A 227 17.31 -1.13 10.85
N GLU A 228 17.27 -0.38 11.95
CA GLU A 228 16.20 -0.48 12.94
C GLU A 228 14.84 -0.04 12.36
N GLU A 229 14.82 1.08 11.62
CA GLU A 229 13.59 1.53 10.92
C GLU A 229 13.15 0.51 9.86
N ARG A 230 14.08 -0.06 9.10
CA ARG A 230 13.77 -1.10 8.09
C ARG A 230 13.21 -2.37 8.73
N LEU A 231 13.78 -2.79 9.87
CA LEU A 231 13.29 -3.94 10.64
C LEU A 231 11.87 -3.70 11.18
N VAL A 232 11.62 -2.56 11.84
CA VAL A 232 10.29 -2.22 12.35
C VAL A 232 9.28 -2.08 11.20
N MET A 233 9.68 -1.50 10.08
CA MET A 233 8.83 -1.37 8.89
C MET A 233 8.47 -2.73 8.30
N ALA A 234 9.44 -3.65 8.15
CA ALA A 234 9.19 -4.99 7.63
C ALA A 234 8.25 -5.78 8.55
N MET A 235 8.49 -5.75 9.86
CA MET A 235 7.65 -6.44 10.84
C MET A 235 6.25 -5.83 10.93
N GLY A 236 6.14 -4.50 10.87
CA GLY A 236 4.86 -3.80 10.84
C GLY A 236 4.06 -4.11 9.58
N HIS A 237 4.72 -4.13 8.42
CA HIS A 237 4.10 -4.49 7.14
C HIS A 237 3.70 -5.97 7.12
N GLY A 238 4.58 -6.86 7.58
CA GLY A 238 4.31 -8.30 7.63
C GLY A 238 3.13 -8.67 8.53
N ALA A 239 2.93 -7.96 9.62
CA ALA A 239 1.74 -8.13 10.46
C ALA A 239 0.42 -7.78 9.73
N TRP A 240 0.48 -6.95 8.67
CA TRP A 240 -0.68 -6.60 7.84
C TRP A 240 -0.95 -7.59 6.72
N ASP A 241 0.13 -8.10 6.12
CA ASP A 241 0.10 -8.92 4.91
C ASP A 241 0.59 -10.35 5.15
N GLY A 242 0.68 -10.77 6.41
CA GLY A 242 1.23 -12.08 6.81
C GLY A 242 0.57 -13.28 6.12
N HIS A 243 -0.69 -13.14 5.69
CA HIS A 243 -1.39 -14.15 4.92
C HIS A 243 -1.03 -14.18 3.43
N HIS A 244 -0.70 -13.02 2.87
CA HIS A 244 -0.46 -12.89 1.43
C HIS A 244 1.00 -13.09 1.07
N HIS A 245 1.92 -12.62 1.93
CA HIS A 245 3.36 -12.67 1.68
C HIS A 245 4.11 -13.10 2.95
N SER A 246 5.16 -13.88 2.80
CA SER A 246 6.01 -14.32 3.91
C SER A 246 7.49 -13.99 3.72
N ASP A 247 7.85 -13.42 2.58
CA ASP A 247 9.21 -13.03 2.23
C ASP A 247 9.77 -11.88 3.08
N TRP A 248 8.90 -11.10 3.74
CA TRP A 248 9.32 -10.12 4.75
C TRP A 248 10.08 -10.76 5.93
N LEU A 249 9.81 -12.04 6.26
CA LEU A 249 10.58 -12.79 7.26
C LEU A 249 12.00 -13.08 6.75
N VAL A 250 12.14 -13.36 5.46
CA VAL A 250 13.46 -13.50 4.82
C VAL A 250 14.21 -12.17 4.84
N ASP A 251 13.52 -11.06 4.59
CA ASP A 251 14.09 -9.72 4.67
C ASP A 251 14.66 -9.43 6.07
N ILE A 252 13.88 -9.72 7.11
CA ILE A 252 14.32 -9.52 8.51
C ILE A 252 15.51 -10.39 8.84
N ALA A 253 15.46 -11.68 8.50
CA ALA A 253 16.56 -12.61 8.77
C ALA A 253 17.86 -12.15 8.10
N SER A 254 17.79 -11.69 6.84
CA SER A 254 18.95 -11.15 6.12
C SER A 254 19.50 -9.88 6.78
N MET A 255 18.66 -8.96 7.24
CA MET A 255 19.09 -7.76 7.96
C MET A 255 19.78 -8.11 9.29
N LEU A 256 19.18 -9.03 10.07
CA LEU A 256 19.76 -9.48 11.35
C LEU A 256 21.09 -10.23 11.19
N GLU A 257 21.31 -10.91 10.07
CA GLU A 257 22.55 -11.62 9.77
C GLU A 257 23.69 -10.69 9.33
N ARG A 258 23.37 -9.64 8.58
CA ARG A 258 24.36 -8.82 7.87
C ARG A 258 24.65 -7.48 8.51
N GLU A 259 23.77 -6.97 9.36
CA GLU A 259 23.87 -5.63 9.89
C GLU A 259 23.90 -5.63 11.42
N VAL A 260 24.62 -4.68 11.99
CA VAL A 260 24.66 -4.48 13.45
C VAL A 260 23.44 -3.69 13.85
N VAL A 261 22.59 -4.26 14.73
CA VAL A 261 21.34 -3.68 15.19
C VAL A 261 21.50 -3.06 16.56
N ASP A 262 21.14 -1.80 16.70
CA ASP A 262 20.93 -1.17 18.01
C ASP A 262 19.53 -1.55 18.55
N TRP A 263 19.50 -2.54 19.44
CA TRP A 263 18.28 -3.10 20.00
C TRP A 263 17.49 -2.10 20.85
N ASP A 264 18.16 -1.13 21.49
CA ASP A 264 17.49 -0.07 22.25
C ASP A 264 16.80 0.93 21.32
N LYS A 265 17.46 1.28 20.21
CA LYS A 265 16.88 2.11 19.15
C LYS A 265 15.71 1.40 18.46
N LEU A 266 15.86 0.11 18.10
CA LEU A 266 14.79 -0.71 17.55
C LEU A 266 13.56 -0.70 18.46
N HIS A 267 13.77 -0.92 19.76
CA HIS A 267 12.69 -0.92 20.76
C HIS A 267 12.00 0.45 20.85
N LYS A 268 12.76 1.55 20.88
CA LYS A 268 12.21 2.92 20.92
C LYS A 268 11.33 3.20 19.70
N ILE A 269 11.81 2.85 18.50
CA ILE A 269 11.06 3.02 17.26
C ILE A 269 9.77 2.18 17.28
N ALA A 270 9.87 0.90 17.63
CA ALA A 270 8.72 0.00 17.67
C ALA A 270 7.64 0.49 18.65
N VAL A 271 8.02 0.94 19.84
CA VAL A 271 7.08 1.46 20.85
C VAL A 271 6.49 2.80 20.43
N GLY A 272 7.31 3.72 19.92
CA GLY A 272 6.86 5.04 19.45
C GLY A 272 5.83 4.93 18.32
N ARG A 273 5.99 3.95 17.45
CA ARG A 273 5.09 3.66 16.33
C ARG A 273 3.93 2.71 16.66
N HIS A 274 3.77 2.32 17.93
CA HIS A 274 2.76 1.35 18.38
C HIS A 274 2.86 -0.03 17.68
N LEU A 275 4.08 -0.47 17.41
CA LEU A 275 4.42 -1.75 16.79
C LEU A 275 5.18 -2.70 17.72
N GLY A 276 5.30 -2.36 19.00
CA GLY A 276 6.03 -3.18 19.97
C GLY A 276 5.53 -4.61 20.07
N GLY A 277 4.20 -4.82 20.07
CA GLY A 277 3.59 -6.15 20.04
C GLY A 277 3.89 -6.93 18.75
N PRO A 278 3.61 -6.38 17.56
CA PRO A 278 3.98 -6.99 16.28
C PRO A 278 5.46 -7.37 16.17
N VAL A 279 6.37 -6.48 16.60
CA VAL A 279 7.82 -6.73 16.59
C VAL A 279 8.20 -7.86 17.53
N ALA A 280 7.69 -7.86 18.77
CA ALA A 280 7.92 -8.94 19.75
C ALA A 280 7.52 -10.31 19.19
N ILE A 281 6.36 -10.38 18.56
CA ILE A 281 5.82 -11.61 17.99
C ILE A 281 6.68 -12.08 16.81
N ALA A 282 7.04 -11.19 15.87
CA ALA A 282 7.87 -11.52 14.72
C ALA A 282 9.23 -12.07 15.14
N LEU A 283 9.92 -11.39 16.05
CA LEU A 283 11.21 -11.83 16.58
C LEU A 283 11.11 -13.18 17.31
N SER A 284 10.06 -13.39 18.11
CA SER A 284 9.84 -14.67 18.77
C SER A 284 9.57 -15.81 17.79
N PHE A 285 8.81 -15.56 16.73
CA PHE A 285 8.57 -16.55 15.67
C PHE A 285 9.86 -16.92 14.97
N LEU A 286 10.67 -15.94 14.56
CA LEU A 286 11.95 -16.17 13.91
C LEU A 286 12.91 -16.99 14.81
N SER A 287 12.96 -16.68 16.12
CA SER A 287 13.81 -17.38 17.06
C SER A 287 13.29 -18.79 17.36
N GLN A 288 12.01 -18.94 17.72
CA GLN A 288 11.46 -20.19 18.27
C GLN A 288 11.01 -21.18 17.19
N LYS A 289 10.51 -20.69 16.06
CA LYS A 289 10.00 -21.58 14.99
C LYS A 289 11.02 -21.79 13.88
N LEU A 290 11.85 -20.78 13.59
CA LEU A 290 12.81 -20.84 12.48
C LEU A 290 14.27 -20.95 12.96
N ASN A 291 14.50 -21.02 14.29
CA ASN A 291 15.81 -21.20 14.93
C ASN A 291 16.86 -20.10 14.60
N LEU A 292 16.40 -18.87 14.29
CA LEU A 292 17.31 -17.78 14.11
C LEU A 292 18.03 -17.43 15.43
N PRO A 293 19.33 -17.09 15.42
CA PRO A 293 20.14 -16.84 16.61
C PRO A 293 19.88 -15.45 17.20
N ILE A 294 18.65 -15.16 17.62
CA ILE A 294 18.27 -13.92 18.31
C ILE A 294 18.49 -14.12 19.81
N GLN A 295 19.25 -13.20 20.43
CA GLN A 295 19.59 -13.31 21.84
C GLN A 295 18.35 -13.18 22.74
N HIS A 296 18.31 -13.99 23.80
CA HIS A 296 17.18 -13.99 24.72
C HIS A 296 16.95 -12.64 25.40
N ASP A 297 18.00 -11.91 25.70
CA ASP A 297 17.90 -10.59 26.35
C ASP A 297 17.33 -9.53 25.42
N ASP A 298 17.59 -9.62 24.12
CA ASP A 298 17.00 -8.76 23.10
C ASP A 298 15.50 -9.03 22.97
N LEU A 299 15.08 -10.30 23.01
CA LEU A 299 13.65 -10.66 23.04
C LEU A 299 12.94 -10.16 24.29
N LYS A 300 13.59 -10.21 25.46
CA LYS A 300 13.02 -9.71 26.72
C LYS A 300 12.66 -8.23 26.69
N ARG A 301 13.42 -7.40 25.94
CA ARG A 301 13.13 -5.96 25.77
C ARG A 301 11.70 -5.73 25.23
N PHE A 302 11.24 -6.60 24.34
CA PHE A 302 9.90 -6.54 23.75
C PHE A 302 8.85 -7.29 24.58
N GLY A 303 9.24 -8.25 25.40
CA GLY A 303 8.35 -9.07 26.23
C GLY A 303 7.76 -8.35 27.45
N ALA A 304 8.36 -7.25 27.90
CA ALA A 304 7.99 -6.52 29.10
C ALA A 304 6.84 -5.51 28.93
N HIS A 305 6.04 -5.63 27.88
CA HIS A 305 4.93 -4.71 27.61
C HIS A 305 3.90 -4.73 28.76
N LYS A 306 3.84 -3.64 29.49
CA LYS A 306 2.78 -3.36 30.47
C LYS A 306 1.42 -3.38 29.75
N SER A 307 0.37 -3.78 30.46
CA SER A 307 -1.00 -3.96 29.91
C SER A 307 -1.51 -2.74 29.12
N LEU A 308 -1.12 -1.51 29.52
CA LEU A 308 -1.50 -0.28 28.84
C LEU A 308 -0.82 -0.06 27.47
N ALA A 309 0.40 -0.55 27.28
CA ALA A 309 1.06 -0.50 25.96
C ALA A 309 0.33 -1.41 24.95
N ARG A 310 -0.17 -2.57 25.40
CA ARG A 310 -0.95 -3.50 24.58
C ARG A 310 -2.27 -2.90 24.08
N ILE A 311 -2.93 -2.06 24.87
CA ILE A 311 -4.15 -1.35 24.43
C ILE A 311 -3.84 -0.42 23.24
N ARG A 312 -2.65 0.22 23.21
CA ARG A 312 -2.22 1.04 22.07
C ARG A 312 -1.97 0.23 20.81
N ASP A 313 -1.56 -1.02 20.95
CA ASP A 313 -1.32 -1.94 19.81
C ASP A 313 -2.63 -2.51 19.23
N VAL A 314 -3.75 -2.47 19.98
CA VAL A 314 -5.05 -2.99 19.52
C VAL A 314 -5.51 -2.42 18.17
N PRO A 315 -5.38 -1.12 17.87
CA PRO A 315 -5.72 -0.61 16.53
C PRO A 315 -4.87 -1.23 15.43
N ALA A 316 -3.56 -1.41 15.64
CA ALA A 316 -2.68 -2.07 14.70
C ALA A 316 -3.14 -3.50 14.43
N LEU A 317 -3.50 -4.22 15.48
CA LEU A 317 -4.01 -5.58 15.44
C LEU A 317 -5.32 -5.72 14.66
N ILE A 318 -6.27 -4.82 14.93
CA ILE A 318 -7.55 -4.81 14.20
C ILE A 318 -7.32 -4.54 12.72
N LEU A 319 -6.39 -3.63 12.41
CA LEU A 319 -6.07 -3.27 11.04
C LEU A 319 -5.27 -4.37 10.32
N ALA A 320 -4.51 -5.17 11.04
CA ALA A 320 -3.67 -6.24 10.50
C ALA A 320 -4.43 -7.50 10.07
N ARG A 321 -5.69 -7.68 10.48
CA ARG A 321 -6.49 -8.83 10.09
C ARG A 321 -6.77 -8.83 8.59
N ASP A 322 -6.70 -10.02 8.00
CA ASP A 322 -7.13 -10.24 6.62
C ASP A 322 -8.59 -9.82 6.45
N THR A 323 -8.86 -9.04 5.40
CA THR A 323 -10.21 -8.57 5.08
C THR A 323 -11.17 -9.70 4.72
N GLU A 324 -10.65 -10.82 4.20
CA GLU A 324 -11.45 -11.98 3.80
C GLU A 324 -12.01 -12.72 5.02
N THR A 325 -11.24 -12.80 6.11
CA THR A 325 -11.64 -13.47 7.34
C THR A 325 -12.50 -12.61 8.27
N LEU A 326 -12.65 -11.31 7.97
CA LEU A 326 -13.41 -10.39 8.82
C LEU A 326 -14.91 -10.49 8.56
N SER A 327 -15.70 -10.58 9.66
CA SER A 327 -17.14 -10.37 9.60
C SER A 327 -17.47 -8.95 9.12
N ASP A 328 -18.69 -8.73 8.64
CA ASP A 328 -19.16 -7.40 8.20
C ASP A 328 -19.03 -6.32 9.28
N LEU A 329 -19.26 -6.68 10.55
CA LEU A 329 -19.09 -5.78 11.69
C LEU A 329 -17.62 -5.40 11.89
N GLN A 330 -16.72 -6.38 11.84
CA GLN A 330 -15.28 -6.15 11.98
C GLN A 330 -14.73 -5.30 10.82
N ARG A 331 -15.20 -5.53 9.59
CA ARG A 331 -14.86 -4.67 8.43
C ARG A 331 -15.29 -3.22 8.62
N ARG A 332 -16.49 -3.00 9.19
CA ARG A 332 -16.98 -1.65 9.53
C ARG A 332 -16.13 -1.01 10.62
N MET A 333 -15.81 -1.73 11.69
CA MET A 333 -14.95 -1.25 12.77
C MET A 333 -13.55 -0.88 12.23
N ARG A 334 -12.95 -1.73 11.40
CA ARG A 334 -11.68 -1.42 10.71
C ARG A 334 -11.78 -0.12 9.90
N GLY A 335 -12.87 0.05 9.16
CA GLY A 335 -13.13 1.29 8.40
C GLY A 335 -13.22 2.52 9.28
N VAL A 336 -13.89 2.42 10.43
CA VAL A 336 -14.00 3.51 11.41
C VAL A 336 -12.63 3.84 12.00
N VAL A 337 -11.87 2.85 12.43
CA VAL A 337 -10.51 3.04 12.98
C VAL A 337 -9.63 3.73 11.96
N HIS A 338 -9.61 3.26 10.71
CA HIS A 338 -8.88 3.91 9.60
C HIS A 338 -9.29 5.37 9.41
N GLN A 339 -10.59 5.64 9.43
CA GLN A 339 -11.13 6.99 9.26
C GLN A 339 -10.73 7.92 10.43
N MET A 340 -10.76 7.42 11.66
CA MET A 340 -10.35 8.20 12.84
C MET A 340 -8.87 8.61 12.77
N TYR A 341 -7.98 7.71 12.39
CA TYR A 341 -6.56 8.02 12.25
C TYR A 341 -6.29 8.98 11.09
N ARG A 342 -7.01 8.81 9.98
CA ARG A 342 -6.94 9.74 8.85
C ARG A 342 -7.39 11.15 9.23
N LEU A 343 -8.49 11.27 9.96
CA LEU A 343 -9.03 12.57 10.41
C LEU A 343 -8.11 13.26 11.43
N ARG A 344 -7.47 12.52 12.33
CA ARG A 344 -6.49 13.08 13.26
C ARG A 344 -5.30 13.73 12.56
N ARG A 345 -4.88 13.15 11.43
CA ARG A 345 -3.76 13.68 10.66
C ARG A 345 -4.17 14.82 9.72
N SER A 346 -5.30 14.72 9.03
CA SER A 346 -5.81 15.78 8.15
C SER A 346 -6.26 17.03 8.91
N GLY A 347 -6.61 16.92 10.18
CA GLY A 347 -7.01 18.08 11.00
C GLY A 347 -5.87 19.05 11.34
N ARG A 348 -4.62 18.70 11.05
CA ARG A 348 -3.44 19.53 11.26
C ARG A 348 -3.02 20.35 10.04
N ASP A 349 -3.37 19.89 8.83
CA ASP A 349 -3.00 20.56 7.58
C ASP A 349 -4.25 21.15 6.92
N LYS A 350 -4.62 22.37 7.33
CA LYS A 350 -5.79 23.09 6.81
C LYS A 350 -5.52 23.85 5.51
N SER A 351 -4.29 23.84 5.01
CA SER A 351 -3.88 24.74 3.92
C SER A 351 -4.25 24.29 2.50
N HIS A 352 -4.60 23.01 2.29
CA HIS A 352 -4.91 22.47 0.96
C HIS A 352 -6.07 21.47 0.94
N ASP A 353 -7.12 21.72 1.75
CA ASP A 353 -8.27 20.82 1.79
C ASP A 353 -9.12 20.92 0.52
N THR A 354 -8.94 19.94 -0.36
CA THR A 354 -9.96 19.67 -1.37
C THR A 354 -11.28 19.40 -0.67
N LYS A 355 -12.26 20.24 -0.90
CA LYS A 355 -13.58 20.13 -0.32
C LYS A 355 -14.18 18.74 -0.64
N LEU A 356 -14.34 17.92 0.39
CA LEU A 356 -15.02 16.63 0.26
C LEU A 356 -16.54 16.82 0.28
N VAL A 357 -17.19 16.55 -0.83
CA VAL A 357 -18.66 16.57 -0.95
C VAL A 357 -19.20 15.14 -0.87
N ARG A 358 -20.10 14.88 0.08
CA ARG A 358 -20.79 13.59 0.18
C ARG A 358 -22.04 13.63 -0.67
N ALA A 359 -22.06 12.82 -1.72
CA ALA A 359 -23.24 12.64 -2.54
C ALA A 359 -24.18 11.62 -1.90
N ARG A 360 -25.48 11.84 -2.09
CA ARG A 360 -26.54 10.88 -1.73
C ARG A 360 -26.80 9.97 -2.91
N THR A 361 -27.07 8.69 -2.62
CA THR A 361 -27.44 7.69 -3.63
C THR A 361 -28.80 7.12 -3.34
N ARG A 362 -29.61 6.92 -4.39
CA ARG A 362 -30.92 6.25 -4.31
C ARG A 362 -31.05 5.28 -5.48
N ALA A 363 -31.40 4.02 -5.18
CA ALA A 363 -31.82 3.11 -6.24
C ALA A 363 -33.03 3.65 -6.97
N THR A 364 -33.04 3.57 -8.28
CA THR A 364 -34.16 4.10 -9.11
C THR A 364 -34.53 3.10 -10.21
N ALA A 365 -35.78 3.11 -10.57
CA ALA A 365 -36.31 2.38 -11.73
C ALA A 365 -36.18 3.19 -13.04
N LEU A 366 -35.59 4.39 -12.98
CA LEU A 366 -35.37 5.19 -14.19
C LEU A 366 -34.42 4.43 -15.13
N PRO A 367 -34.79 4.31 -16.42
CA PRO A 367 -33.92 3.70 -17.41
C PRO A 367 -32.65 4.53 -17.56
N ASP A 368 -31.53 3.85 -17.74
CA ASP A 368 -30.21 4.45 -18.01
C ASP A 368 -29.97 4.47 -19.53
N ASP A 369 -30.91 5.12 -20.26
CA ASP A 369 -30.91 5.16 -21.72
C ASP A 369 -30.26 6.45 -22.28
N GLY A 370 -29.82 7.34 -21.42
CA GLY A 370 -29.17 8.59 -21.81
C GLY A 370 -27.71 8.40 -22.26
N PRO A 371 -27.12 9.42 -22.89
CA PRO A 371 -25.75 9.41 -23.33
C PRO A 371 -24.80 9.22 -22.15
N LYS A 372 -23.97 8.19 -22.22
CA LYS A 372 -22.96 7.85 -21.19
C LYS A 372 -21.67 8.63 -21.42
N THR A 373 -21.20 9.28 -20.39
CA THR A 373 -19.94 10.04 -20.41
C THR A 373 -19.09 9.73 -19.20
N TYR A 374 -17.80 9.98 -19.31
CA TYR A 374 -16.85 9.97 -18.19
C TYR A 374 -16.50 11.37 -17.71
N SER A 375 -16.87 12.40 -18.47
CA SER A 375 -16.66 13.80 -18.14
C SER A 375 -17.74 14.66 -18.76
N HIS A 376 -18.17 15.71 -18.06
CA HIS A 376 -19.22 16.61 -18.51
C HIS A 376 -18.97 18.04 -18.02
N VAL A 377 -19.19 19.01 -18.88
CA VAL A 377 -19.07 20.45 -18.52
C VAL A 377 -20.36 20.90 -17.84
N ALA A 378 -20.23 21.61 -16.72
CA ALA A 378 -21.38 22.14 -16.02
C ALA A 378 -22.06 23.29 -16.79
N GLU A 379 -23.38 23.24 -16.92
CA GLU A 379 -24.17 24.33 -17.44
C GLU A 379 -24.17 25.50 -16.42
N GLN A 380 -23.96 26.72 -16.88
CA GLN A 380 -23.90 27.89 -16.01
C GLN A 380 -25.07 28.86 -16.31
N SER A 381 -25.63 29.45 -15.24
CA SER A 381 -26.77 30.36 -15.33
C SER A 381 -26.43 31.81 -15.68
N ALA A 382 -25.12 32.15 -15.69
CA ALA A 382 -24.62 33.49 -15.93
C ALA A 382 -23.29 33.45 -16.65
N SER A 383 -22.79 34.61 -17.13
CA SER A 383 -21.45 34.71 -17.67
C SER A 383 -20.39 34.32 -16.66
N SER A 384 -19.28 33.73 -17.12
CA SER A 384 -18.13 33.32 -16.31
C SER A 384 -17.56 34.53 -15.57
N SER A 385 -17.93 34.73 -14.33
CA SER A 385 -17.45 35.83 -13.51
C SER A 385 -17.13 35.38 -12.10
N ALA A 386 -16.16 36.03 -11.47
CA ALA A 386 -15.79 35.76 -10.09
C ALA A 386 -16.98 35.90 -9.13
N GLY A 387 -17.01 35.10 -8.10
CA GLY A 387 -18.05 35.15 -7.06
C GLY A 387 -18.39 33.79 -6.47
N ARG A 388 -19.44 33.77 -5.68
CA ARG A 388 -19.96 32.55 -5.05
C ARG A 388 -21.00 31.88 -5.95
N TRP A 389 -20.81 30.59 -6.16
CA TRP A 389 -21.63 29.76 -7.04
C TRP A 389 -22.16 28.55 -6.31
N ALA A 390 -23.44 28.22 -6.53
CA ALA A 390 -24.03 26.97 -6.10
C ALA A 390 -24.02 25.97 -7.25
N LEU A 391 -23.38 24.83 -7.07
CA LEU A 391 -23.42 23.69 -7.99
C LEU A 391 -24.42 22.68 -7.49
N THR A 392 -25.31 22.23 -8.39
CA THR A 392 -26.21 21.10 -8.15
C THR A 392 -26.06 20.07 -9.25
N ALA A 393 -26.07 18.79 -8.87
CA ALA A 393 -25.93 17.69 -9.80
C ALA A 393 -26.93 16.57 -9.52
N LYS A 394 -27.51 16.02 -10.59
CA LYS A 394 -28.25 14.76 -10.61
C LYS A 394 -27.75 13.89 -11.74
N LEU A 395 -27.26 12.70 -11.39
CA LEU A 395 -26.60 11.78 -12.31
C LEU A 395 -27.21 10.39 -12.17
N LEU A 396 -27.30 9.67 -13.27
CA LEU A 396 -27.60 8.24 -13.26
C LEU A 396 -26.30 7.44 -13.50
N ILE A 397 -26.07 6.43 -12.67
CA ILE A 397 -24.96 5.49 -12.83
C ILE A 397 -25.50 4.08 -12.71
N LYS A 398 -25.14 3.23 -13.68
CA LYS A 398 -25.43 1.80 -13.61
C LYS A 398 -24.31 1.10 -12.83
N THR A 399 -24.66 0.47 -11.73
CA THR A 399 -23.71 -0.23 -10.87
C THR A 399 -23.92 -1.74 -10.92
N PRO A 400 -22.85 -2.55 -10.94
CA PRO A 400 -22.96 -3.99 -10.72
C PRO A 400 -23.41 -4.29 -9.27
N ALA A 401 -23.81 -5.54 -9.00
CA ALA A 401 -24.31 -5.98 -7.69
C ALA A 401 -23.21 -6.11 -6.61
N VAL A 402 -22.40 -5.07 -6.42
CA VAL A 402 -21.27 -5.07 -5.49
C VAL A 402 -21.23 -3.79 -4.66
N ARG A 403 -20.63 -3.86 -3.46
CA ARG A 403 -20.31 -2.67 -2.69
C ARG A 403 -19.30 -1.82 -3.46
N ARG A 404 -19.69 -0.62 -3.82
CA ARG A 404 -18.83 0.29 -4.55
C ARG A 404 -18.88 1.69 -3.97
N ARG A 405 -17.70 2.29 -3.87
CA ARG A 405 -17.57 3.73 -3.65
C ARG A 405 -17.50 4.38 -5.02
N ILE A 406 -18.40 5.29 -5.31
CA ILE A 406 -18.40 6.09 -6.53
C ILE A 406 -17.68 7.39 -6.22
N GLU A 407 -16.67 7.70 -7.00
CA GLU A 407 -15.83 8.89 -6.83
C GLU A 407 -15.88 9.72 -8.11
N LEU A 408 -16.09 11.03 -7.93
CA LEU A 408 -16.12 12.01 -9.01
C LEU A 408 -15.23 13.20 -8.59
N GLU A 409 -14.67 13.89 -9.56
CA GLU A 409 -13.95 15.15 -9.37
C GLU A 409 -14.65 16.28 -10.08
N LEU A 410 -14.74 17.43 -9.42
CA LEU A 410 -15.10 18.69 -10.04
C LEU A 410 -13.85 19.51 -10.22
N ASN A 411 -13.53 19.84 -11.45
CA ASN A 411 -12.30 20.52 -11.82
C ASN A 411 -12.58 21.84 -12.55
N ALA A 412 -11.80 22.86 -12.27
CA ALA A 412 -11.52 23.99 -13.12
C ALA A 412 -10.39 23.65 -14.09
N PRO A 413 -10.05 24.46 -15.09
CA PRO A 413 -8.93 24.19 -15.99
C PRO A 413 -7.62 23.90 -15.29
N ASP A 414 -7.26 24.66 -14.26
CA ASP A 414 -5.96 24.60 -13.60
C ASP A 414 -5.99 24.11 -12.16
N ARG A 415 -7.18 23.84 -11.57
CA ARG A 415 -7.29 23.36 -10.20
C ARG A 415 -8.47 22.40 -9.97
N ASN A 416 -8.33 21.53 -8.98
CA ASN A 416 -9.45 20.74 -8.48
C ASN A 416 -10.30 21.59 -7.51
N LEU A 417 -11.60 21.62 -7.73
CA LEU A 417 -12.54 22.39 -6.92
C LEU A 417 -13.11 21.57 -5.75
N CYS A 418 -13.46 20.31 -6.01
CA CYS A 418 -13.88 19.40 -4.96
C CYS A 418 -13.82 17.93 -5.38
N HIS A 419 -13.70 17.06 -4.39
CA HIS A 419 -13.81 15.62 -4.51
C HIS A 419 -15.19 15.18 -4.03
N ILE A 420 -15.91 14.46 -4.87
CA ILE A 420 -17.27 14.01 -4.59
C ILE A 420 -17.23 12.51 -4.34
N GLN A 421 -17.80 12.08 -3.23
CA GLN A 421 -17.82 10.70 -2.82
C GLN A 421 -19.24 10.26 -2.52
N ALA A 422 -19.71 9.24 -3.23
CA ALA A 422 -20.97 8.57 -2.98
C ALA A 422 -20.73 7.17 -2.45
N LEU A 423 -21.30 6.84 -1.30
CA LEU A 423 -21.24 5.49 -0.75
C LEU A 423 -22.46 4.69 -1.23
N HIS A 424 -22.17 3.58 -1.92
CA HIS A 424 -23.19 2.66 -2.38
C HIS A 424 -23.28 1.46 -1.44
N PHE A 425 -24.41 1.34 -0.74
CA PHE A 425 -24.61 0.30 0.28
C PHE A 425 -25.41 -0.92 -0.19
N TYR A 426 -25.85 -0.97 -1.44
CA TYR A 426 -26.80 -1.98 -1.90
C TYR A 426 -26.11 -3.16 -2.61
N LYS A 427 -26.59 -4.36 -2.30
CA LYS A 427 -26.14 -5.64 -2.89
C LYS A 427 -26.76 -5.95 -4.27
N ARG A 428 -27.52 -5.04 -4.88
CA ARG A 428 -28.23 -5.29 -6.15
C ARG A 428 -27.64 -4.46 -7.28
N ALA A 429 -27.41 -5.10 -8.42
CA ALA A 429 -27.15 -4.40 -9.67
C ALA A 429 -28.34 -3.51 -10.03
N GLY A 430 -28.12 -2.37 -10.62
CA GLY A 430 -29.16 -1.48 -11.08
C GLY A 430 -28.70 -0.06 -11.28
N THR A 431 -29.66 0.76 -11.69
CA THR A 431 -29.46 2.19 -11.88
C THR A 431 -29.55 2.91 -10.54
N GLN A 432 -28.55 3.76 -10.26
CA GLN A 432 -28.47 4.59 -9.08
C GLN A 432 -28.57 6.06 -9.46
N LEU A 433 -29.45 6.78 -8.79
CA LEU A 433 -29.50 8.23 -8.83
C LEU A 433 -28.48 8.78 -7.82
N ILE A 434 -27.52 9.55 -8.28
CA ILE A 434 -26.57 10.29 -7.45
C ILE A 434 -26.95 11.76 -7.49
N PHE A 435 -27.04 12.39 -6.33
CA PHE A 435 -27.31 13.82 -6.24
C PHE A 435 -26.49 14.48 -5.13
N PHE A 436 -26.00 15.67 -5.41
CA PHE A 436 -25.27 16.51 -4.48
C PHE A 436 -25.42 17.98 -4.80
N SER A 437 -25.13 18.81 -3.82
CA SER A 437 -25.07 20.25 -3.96
C SER A 437 -23.88 20.77 -3.16
N THR A 438 -23.19 21.79 -3.67
CA THR A 438 -22.08 22.43 -2.99
C THR A 438 -21.96 23.89 -3.39
N GLN A 439 -21.41 24.71 -2.48
CA GLN A 439 -21.04 26.10 -2.75
C GLN A 439 -19.57 26.16 -3.14
N LEU A 440 -19.25 26.96 -4.15
CA LEU A 440 -17.90 27.15 -4.69
C LEU A 440 -17.62 28.64 -4.79
N ASP A 441 -16.42 29.04 -4.38
CA ASP A 441 -15.91 30.37 -4.67
C ASP A 441 -15.04 30.26 -5.93
N LEU A 442 -15.51 30.84 -7.04
CA LEU A 442 -14.90 30.73 -8.36
C LEU A 442 -14.37 32.09 -8.82
N THR A 443 -13.27 32.04 -9.54
CA THR A 443 -12.72 33.16 -10.32
C THR A 443 -13.10 32.99 -11.80
N GLU A 444 -12.85 33.98 -12.62
CA GLU A 444 -13.08 33.90 -14.08
C GLU A 444 -12.24 32.79 -14.73
N ALA A 445 -11.03 32.55 -14.23
CA ALA A 445 -10.12 31.50 -14.71
C ALA A 445 -10.58 30.06 -14.37
N ASP A 446 -11.55 29.90 -13.46
CA ASP A 446 -12.06 28.60 -13.07
C ASP A 446 -13.08 27.99 -14.06
N PHE A 447 -13.43 28.72 -15.10
CA PHE A 447 -14.38 28.25 -16.10
C PHE A 447 -13.68 27.72 -17.37
N PRO A 448 -14.18 26.65 -18.00
CA PRO A 448 -15.41 25.91 -17.64
C PRO A 448 -15.18 24.93 -16.48
N VAL A 449 -16.21 24.74 -15.66
CA VAL A 449 -16.20 23.73 -14.59
C VAL A 449 -16.60 22.37 -15.15
N THR A 450 -15.77 21.35 -14.92
CA THR A 450 -15.94 20.01 -15.47
C THR A 450 -16.09 18.97 -14.34
N LEU A 451 -17.12 18.14 -14.44
CA LEU A 451 -17.31 16.95 -13.59
C LEU A 451 -16.74 15.73 -14.30
N ALA A 452 -15.87 14.97 -13.65
CA ALA A 452 -15.26 13.76 -14.18
C ALA A 452 -15.41 12.56 -13.24
N SER A 453 -15.62 11.37 -13.83
CA SER A 453 -15.65 10.11 -13.10
C SER A 453 -14.23 9.62 -12.81
N LEU A 454 -14.00 9.20 -11.57
CA LEU A 454 -12.77 8.54 -11.16
C LEU A 454 -12.92 7.02 -11.12
N PRO A 455 -11.85 6.26 -11.31
CA PRO A 455 -11.88 4.83 -11.06
C PRO A 455 -12.21 4.55 -9.60
N SER A 456 -13.17 3.68 -9.38
CA SER A 456 -13.59 3.27 -8.06
C SER A 456 -13.28 1.81 -7.81
N LYS A 457 -12.84 1.51 -6.60
CA LYS A 457 -12.58 0.15 -6.14
C LYS A 457 -13.90 -0.59 -6.00
N TYR A 458 -14.02 -1.76 -6.62
CA TYR A 458 -15.14 -2.66 -6.38
C TYR A 458 -14.66 -4.06 -5.97
N VAL A 459 -15.54 -4.74 -5.26
CA VAL A 459 -15.32 -6.11 -4.78
C VAL A 459 -16.31 -6.99 -5.54
N GLU A 460 -15.82 -7.97 -6.27
CA GLU A 460 -16.68 -8.96 -6.92
C GLU A 460 -17.34 -9.85 -5.86
N ALA A 461 -18.68 -9.85 -5.87
CA ALA A 461 -19.49 -10.67 -4.95
C ALA A 461 -19.64 -12.09 -5.50
N ARG A 462 -18.55 -12.83 -5.71
CA ARG A 462 -18.61 -14.27 -5.96
C ARG A 462 -18.10 -14.99 -4.73
N PRO A 463 -18.85 -15.98 -4.19
CA PRO A 463 -18.44 -16.75 -3.02
C PRO A 463 -17.11 -17.51 -3.21
N ASP A 464 -16.75 -17.82 -4.44
CA ASP A 464 -15.69 -18.76 -4.80
C ASP A 464 -14.52 -18.10 -5.56
N ALA A 465 -14.53 -16.79 -5.77
CA ALA A 465 -13.45 -16.10 -6.47
C ALA A 465 -12.60 -15.30 -5.49
N PRO A 466 -11.25 -15.35 -5.59
CA PRO A 466 -10.40 -14.45 -4.83
C PRO A 466 -10.83 -13.01 -5.14
N GLU A 467 -10.98 -12.20 -4.09
CA GLU A 467 -11.38 -10.80 -4.17
C GLU A 467 -10.42 -10.03 -5.10
N ARG A 468 -10.69 -10.00 -6.38
CA ARG A 468 -9.94 -9.15 -7.31
C ARG A 468 -10.46 -7.74 -7.16
N LEU A 469 -9.67 -6.92 -6.52
CA LEU A 469 -9.89 -5.49 -6.42
C LEU A 469 -9.63 -4.88 -7.80
N LYS A 470 -10.69 -4.51 -8.49
CA LYS A 470 -10.58 -3.79 -9.77
C LYS A 470 -10.89 -2.32 -9.56
N TYR A 471 -10.21 -1.48 -10.30
CA TYR A 471 -10.48 -0.05 -10.38
C TYR A 471 -10.96 0.28 -11.79
N ASP A 472 -12.25 0.62 -11.92
CA ASP A 472 -12.82 1.03 -13.19
C ASP A 472 -13.49 2.40 -13.06
N LYS A 473 -13.40 3.20 -14.11
CA LYS A 473 -14.26 4.37 -14.26
C LYS A 473 -15.68 3.91 -14.58
N LEU A 474 -16.67 4.50 -13.89
CA LEU A 474 -18.07 4.29 -14.22
C LEU A 474 -18.55 5.42 -15.14
N PRO A 475 -19.10 5.09 -16.32
CA PRO A 475 -19.81 6.08 -17.10
C PRO A 475 -21.07 6.51 -16.36
N PHE A 476 -21.44 7.76 -16.52
CA PHE A 476 -22.66 8.33 -15.95
C PHE A 476 -23.50 9.03 -17.03
N THR A 477 -24.79 9.13 -16.76
CA THR A 477 -25.72 9.93 -17.55
C THR A 477 -26.08 11.17 -16.73
N VAL A 478 -25.91 12.35 -17.30
CA VAL A 478 -26.22 13.61 -16.64
C VAL A 478 -27.70 13.91 -16.82
N LEU A 479 -28.44 13.99 -15.70
CA LEU A 479 -29.81 14.50 -15.68
C LEU A 479 -29.84 16.01 -15.50
N SER A 480 -28.96 16.53 -14.64
CA SER A 480 -28.69 17.95 -14.50
C SER A 480 -27.32 18.16 -13.85
N LEU A 481 -26.58 19.15 -14.32
CA LEU A 481 -25.35 19.64 -13.71
C LEU A 481 -25.28 21.13 -13.95
N THR A 482 -25.71 21.91 -12.97
CA THR A 482 -25.91 23.35 -13.10
C THR A 482 -25.12 24.14 -12.09
N LEU A 483 -24.56 25.26 -12.51
CA LEU A 483 -23.92 26.29 -11.72
C LEU A 483 -24.80 27.54 -11.71
N VAL A 484 -25.17 27.99 -10.52
CA VAL A 484 -25.97 29.20 -10.31
C VAL A 484 -25.17 30.18 -9.47
N LYS A 485 -24.96 31.39 -9.97
CA LYS A 485 -24.28 32.46 -9.20
C LYS A 485 -25.18 32.88 -8.04
N THR A 486 -24.62 32.90 -6.83
CA THR A 486 -25.36 33.19 -5.59
C THR A 486 -24.87 34.43 -4.86
N GLY A 487 -23.75 35.01 -5.28
CA GLY A 487 -23.17 36.22 -4.68
C GLY A 487 -21.94 36.71 -5.39
#